data_6728958f6825ec71aa0d4a5795218d82
#
_entry.id   6728958f6825ec71aa0d4a5795218d82
#
_cell.length_a   1.000
_cell.length_b   1.000
_cell.length_c   1.000
_cell.angle_alpha   90.00
_cell.angle_beta   90.00
_cell.angle_gamma   90.00
#
_symmetry.space_group_name_H-M   'P 1'
#
loop_
_entity.id
_entity.type
_entity.pdbx_description
1 polymer ?
#
loop_
_entity_poly.entity_id
_entity_poly.type
_entity_poly.pdbx_seq_one_letter_code
_entity_poly.pdbx_strand_id
1 'polypeptide(L)'
;GAVFTIPADRIEGGTFLCAAAMTGGELCLKGLEREQLGAVSEALRMTGCRLFWEEGGLLWMRPPRRLLSDFSIITGPFPAFPTDMQPLLMALLTLAKGHCMISETVFEARFSQAEGLCRMGADIRIEGRRASVFGVERLFGAEVFAKDLRCGAALLCAALAAEGESLVHGSEFVERGYEKIETALSLLGGEIRLTEQG
;
A
#
# COMPACT_ATOMS: atom_id res chain seq x y z
N GLY A 1 -24.40 24.31 19.15
CA GLY A 1 -24.02 23.48 18.02
C GLY A 1 -22.53 23.63 17.75
N ALA A 2 -21.91 22.58 17.24
CA ALA A 2 -20.51 22.59 16.79
C ALA A 2 -20.48 22.31 15.28
N VAL A 3 -19.56 22.96 14.57
CA VAL A 3 -19.24 22.66 13.17
C VAL A 3 -17.87 21.97 13.15
N PHE A 4 -17.82 20.80 12.53
CA PHE A 4 -16.58 20.03 12.40
C PHE A 4 -16.41 19.60 10.94
N THR A 5 -15.20 19.76 10.41
CA THR A 5 -14.83 19.28 9.09
C THR A 5 -14.14 17.94 9.24
N ILE A 6 -14.67 16.90 8.63
CA ILE A 6 -14.06 15.57 8.60
C ILE A 6 -12.79 15.65 7.76
N PRO A 7 -11.61 15.30 8.32
CA PRO A 7 -10.38 15.28 7.55
C PRO A 7 -10.38 14.16 6.49
N ALA A 8 -9.55 14.29 5.46
CA ALA A 8 -9.37 13.24 4.47
C ALA A 8 -8.81 11.94 5.10
N ASP A 9 -9.14 10.79 4.51
CA ASP A 9 -8.64 9.50 4.98
C ASP A 9 -7.16 9.33 4.62
N ARG A 10 -6.32 9.34 5.67
CA ARG A 10 -4.88 9.16 5.53
C ARG A 10 -4.48 7.77 5.02
N ILE A 11 -5.31 6.75 5.27
CA ILE A 11 -5.02 5.38 4.84
C ILE A 11 -5.33 5.23 3.36
N GLU A 12 -6.44 5.80 2.91
CA GLU A 12 -6.75 5.87 1.48
C GLU A 12 -5.67 6.64 0.72
N GLY A 13 -5.28 7.83 1.18
CA GLY A 13 -4.18 8.59 0.59
C GLY A 13 -2.86 7.81 0.57
N GLY A 14 -2.52 7.13 1.66
CA GLY A 14 -1.35 6.27 1.75
C GLY A 14 -1.40 5.09 0.77
N THR A 15 -2.59 4.52 0.52
CA THR A 15 -2.80 3.44 -0.45
C THR A 15 -2.47 3.91 -1.87
N PHE A 16 -2.99 5.06 -2.29
CA PHE A 16 -2.67 5.63 -3.61
C PHE A 16 -1.18 5.97 -3.75
N LEU A 17 -0.54 6.47 -2.68
CA LEU A 17 0.91 6.70 -2.68
C LEU A 17 1.70 5.40 -2.87
N CYS A 18 1.31 4.30 -2.21
CA CYS A 18 1.94 2.99 -2.40
C CYS A 18 1.71 2.46 -3.81
N ALA A 19 0.49 2.53 -4.34
CA ALA A 19 0.17 2.10 -5.70
C ALA A 19 1.02 2.86 -6.74
N ALA A 20 1.08 4.19 -6.65
CA ALA A 20 1.89 5.00 -7.55
C ALA A 20 3.38 4.71 -7.42
N ALA A 21 3.91 4.49 -6.20
CA ALA A 21 5.30 4.14 -5.99
C ALA A 21 5.66 2.77 -6.60
N MET A 22 4.78 1.78 -6.50
CA MET A 22 4.97 0.43 -7.06
C MET A 22 4.93 0.41 -8.58
N THR A 23 4.07 1.23 -9.19
CA THR A 23 3.91 1.33 -10.65
C THR A 23 4.86 2.33 -11.31
N GLY A 24 5.65 3.06 -10.51
CA GLY A 24 6.58 4.07 -11.02
C GLY A 24 5.90 5.39 -11.43
N GLY A 25 4.64 5.61 -11.03
CA GLY A 25 3.85 6.79 -11.35
C GLY A 25 4.11 7.97 -10.41
N GLU A 26 4.10 9.20 -10.94
CA GLU A 26 4.03 10.41 -10.13
C GLU A 26 2.58 10.65 -9.69
N LEU A 27 2.38 11.10 -8.46
CA LEU A 27 1.04 11.33 -7.91
C LEU A 27 0.97 12.66 -7.16
N CYS A 28 -0.15 13.37 -7.35
CA CYS A 28 -0.52 14.53 -6.55
C CYS A 28 -1.82 14.24 -5.80
N LEU A 29 -1.80 14.39 -4.49
CA LEU A 29 -2.98 14.26 -3.62
C LEU A 29 -3.32 15.63 -3.02
N LYS A 30 -4.63 15.88 -2.88
CA LYS A 30 -5.17 17.09 -2.25
C LYS A 30 -6.02 16.72 -1.04
N GLY A 31 -5.98 17.58 -0.02
CA GLY A 31 -6.86 17.47 1.15
C GLY A 31 -6.28 16.69 2.32
N LEU A 32 -5.09 16.13 2.19
CA LEU A 32 -4.37 15.49 3.31
C LEU A 32 -3.61 16.52 4.13
N GLU A 33 -3.43 16.24 5.41
CA GLU A 33 -2.61 17.03 6.32
C GLU A 33 -1.27 16.35 6.56
N ARG A 34 -0.20 17.15 6.61
CA ARG A 34 1.19 16.65 6.76
C ARG A 34 1.36 15.79 8.00
N GLU A 35 0.74 16.23 9.10
CA GLU A 35 0.82 15.58 10.41
C GLU A 35 0.18 14.18 10.40
N GLN A 36 -0.88 14.00 9.62
CA GLN A 36 -1.59 12.72 9.52
C GLN A 36 -0.80 11.64 8.80
N LEU A 37 0.07 12.02 7.86
CA LEU A 37 0.90 11.12 7.04
C LEU A 37 2.34 10.99 7.54
N GLY A 38 2.71 11.55 8.69
CA GLY A 38 4.09 11.65 9.15
C GLY A 38 4.89 10.35 9.00
N ALA A 39 4.48 9.29 9.68
CA ALA A 39 5.16 8.01 9.66
C ALA A 39 5.12 7.31 8.27
N VAL A 40 4.00 7.44 7.54
CA VAL A 40 3.86 6.88 6.18
C VAL A 40 4.77 7.62 5.20
N SER A 41 4.81 8.94 5.27
CA SER A 41 5.71 9.76 4.46
C SER A 41 7.17 9.43 4.72
N GLU A 42 7.54 9.18 5.97
CA GLU A 42 8.90 8.79 6.32
C GLU A 42 9.25 7.41 5.75
N ALA A 43 8.39 6.43 5.90
CA ALA A 43 8.58 5.11 5.33
C ALA A 43 8.74 5.19 3.79
N LEU A 44 7.91 5.97 3.10
CA LEU A 44 8.05 6.18 1.65
C LEU A 44 9.36 6.89 1.29
N ARG A 45 9.82 7.87 2.08
CA ARG A 45 11.15 8.49 1.86
C ARG A 45 12.30 7.49 2.02
N MET A 46 12.20 6.59 3.00
CA MET A 46 13.18 5.52 3.19
C MET A 46 13.26 4.58 1.97
N THR A 47 12.17 4.42 1.22
CA THR A 47 12.21 3.70 -0.06
C THR A 47 12.79 4.50 -1.22
N GLY A 48 13.19 5.75 -0.99
CA GLY A 48 13.73 6.66 -2.00
C GLY A 48 12.68 7.54 -2.69
N CYS A 49 11.41 7.43 -2.33
CA CYS A 49 10.37 8.32 -2.84
C CYS A 49 10.61 9.76 -2.38
N ARG A 50 10.41 10.71 -3.28
CA ARG A 50 10.45 12.14 -2.97
C ARG A 50 9.05 12.63 -2.71
N LEU A 51 8.80 13.15 -1.50
CA LEU A 51 7.53 13.73 -1.11
C LEU A 51 7.74 15.20 -0.75
N PHE A 52 6.96 16.07 -1.36
CA PHE A 52 6.97 17.50 -1.06
C PHE A 52 5.55 18.06 -1.03
N TRP A 53 5.37 19.01 -0.11
CA TRP A 53 4.10 19.69 0.10
C TRP A 53 4.16 21.07 -0.51
N GLU A 54 3.11 21.41 -1.27
CA GLU A 54 2.89 22.75 -1.78
C GLU A 54 1.77 23.47 -1.02
N GLU A 55 1.66 24.76 -1.24
CA GLU A 55 0.56 25.56 -0.70
C GLU A 55 -0.80 25.02 -1.15
N GLY A 56 -1.82 25.14 -0.30
CA GLY A 56 -3.16 24.61 -0.57
C GLY A 56 -3.34 23.12 -0.25
N GLY A 57 -2.39 22.50 0.50
CA GLY A 57 -2.50 21.11 0.95
C GLY A 57 -2.30 20.09 -0.15
N LEU A 58 -1.47 20.41 -1.15
CA LEU A 58 -1.09 19.49 -2.22
C LEU A 58 0.15 18.69 -1.80
N LEU A 59 0.03 17.37 -1.81
CA LEU A 59 1.14 16.45 -1.61
C LEU A 59 1.54 15.83 -2.94
N TRP A 60 2.73 16.10 -3.38
CA TRP A 60 3.36 15.45 -4.53
C TRP A 60 4.26 14.32 -4.10
N MET A 61 4.20 13.20 -4.82
CA MET A 61 5.09 12.07 -4.66
C MET A 61 5.70 11.69 -6.02
N ARG A 62 7.03 11.50 -6.02
CA ARG A 62 7.80 10.98 -7.16
C ARG A 62 8.59 9.77 -6.69
N PRO A 63 8.34 8.58 -7.25
CA PRO A 63 9.13 7.40 -6.92
C PRO A 63 10.54 7.50 -7.53
N PRO A 64 11.52 6.79 -6.95
CA PRO A 64 12.82 6.62 -7.57
C PRO A 64 12.70 5.64 -8.74
N ARG A 65 13.72 5.56 -9.60
CA ARG A 65 13.80 4.52 -10.64
C ARG A 65 13.77 3.10 -10.05
N ARG A 66 14.26 2.92 -8.83
CA ARG A 66 14.24 1.67 -8.07
C ARG A 66 14.02 1.96 -6.59
N LEU A 67 13.01 1.32 -6.03
CA LEU A 67 12.73 1.41 -4.60
C LEU A 67 13.83 0.71 -3.77
N LEU A 68 14.02 1.15 -2.52
CA LEU A 68 14.99 0.61 -1.56
C LEU A 68 14.27 0.10 -0.32
N SER A 69 14.85 -0.91 0.35
CA SER A 69 14.22 -1.55 1.53
C SER A 69 15.17 -1.91 2.67
N ASP A 70 16.36 -1.32 2.74
CA ASP A 70 17.33 -1.62 3.81
C ASP A 70 17.00 -0.87 5.11
N PHE A 71 15.84 -1.17 5.70
CA PHE A 71 15.36 -0.58 6.96
C PHE A 71 14.39 -1.51 7.70
N SER A 72 13.89 -1.09 8.85
CA SER A 72 12.88 -1.82 9.61
C SER A 72 11.70 -0.93 9.95
N ILE A 73 10.51 -1.52 10.00
CA ILE A 73 9.26 -0.85 10.39
C ILE A 73 8.66 -1.57 11.60
N ILE A 74 8.21 -0.77 12.56
CA ILE A 74 7.45 -1.25 13.71
C ILE A 74 6.10 -0.53 13.69
N THR A 75 5.01 -1.29 13.62
CA THR A 75 3.66 -0.71 13.72
C THR A 75 3.37 -0.27 15.16
N GLY A 76 2.48 0.70 15.31
CA GLY A 76 2.11 1.18 16.65
C GLY A 76 0.98 2.21 16.59
N PRO A 77 0.49 2.64 17.77
CA PRO A 77 -0.49 3.70 17.85
C PRO A 77 0.09 5.02 17.32
N PHE A 78 -0.77 5.88 16.82
CA PHE A 78 -0.36 7.21 16.34
C PHE A 78 0.49 7.94 17.40
N PRO A 79 1.60 8.58 17.03
CA PRO A 79 2.08 8.90 15.68
C PRO A 79 3.02 7.86 15.04
N ALA A 80 3.16 6.65 15.60
CA ALA A 80 3.94 5.57 15.02
C ALA A 80 3.35 5.10 13.68
N PHE A 81 4.05 4.17 13.00
CA PHE A 81 3.60 3.65 11.72
C PHE A 81 2.27 2.88 11.88
N PRO A 82 1.20 3.30 11.17
CA PRO A 82 -0.12 2.72 11.38
C PRO A 82 -0.19 1.28 10.85
N THR A 83 -0.74 0.38 11.67
CA THR A 83 -0.96 -1.02 11.30
C THR A 83 -1.82 -1.19 10.04
N ASP A 84 -2.71 -0.22 9.73
CA ASP A 84 -3.51 -0.23 8.51
C ASP A 84 -2.70 0.02 7.23
N MET A 85 -1.55 0.65 7.35
CA MET A 85 -0.63 0.84 6.22
C MET A 85 0.40 -0.29 6.08
N GLN A 86 0.48 -1.19 7.05
CA GLN A 86 1.45 -2.28 7.05
C GLN A 86 1.29 -3.20 5.83
N PRO A 87 0.07 -3.64 5.44
CA PRO A 87 -0.12 -4.48 4.25
C PRO A 87 0.29 -3.79 2.95
N LEU A 88 -0.05 -2.50 2.81
CA LEU A 88 0.29 -1.70 1.62
C LEU A 88 1.82 -1.51 1.50
N LEU A 89 2.48 -1.17 2.63
CA LEU A 89 3.92 -1.04 2.66
C LEU A 89 4.61 -2.38 2.38
N MET A 90 4.10 -3.49 2.94
CA MET A 90 4.63 -4.83 2.65
C MET A 90 4.58 -5.13 1.14
N ALA A 91 3.45 -4.87 0.48
CA ALA A 91 3.33 -5.03 -0.97
C ALA A 91 4.37 -4.19 -1.73
N LEU A 92 4.51 -2.91 -1.39
CA LEU A 92 5.51 -2.02 -1.98
C LEU A 92 6.95 -2.55 -1.81
N LEU A 93 7.29 -3.02 -0.61
CA LEU A 93 8.62 -3.51 -0.27
C LEU A 93 9.00 -4.79 -1.01
N THR A 94 8.02 -5.56 -1.54
CA THR A 94 8.33 -6.72 -2.40
C THR A 94 9.07 -6.34 -3.68
N LEU A 95 8.87 -5.10 -4.18
CA LEU A 95 9.55 -4.56 -5.37
C LEU A 95 10.76 -3.69 -5.04
N ALA A 96 11.08 -3.50 -3.77
CA ALA A 96 12.18 -2.66 -3.33
C ALA A 96 13.48 -3.46 -3.20
N LYS A 97 14.60 -2.93 -3.73
CA LYS A 97 15.91 -3.57 -3.59
C LYS A 97 16.36 -3.58 -2.14
N GLY A 98 16.68 -4.75 -1.62
CA GLY A 98 17.19 -4.94 -0.26
C GLY A 98 16.31 -5.83 0.59
N HIS A 99 16.32 -5.60 1.88
CA HIS A 99 15.57 -6.38 2.87
C HIS A 99 14.96 -5.45 3.91
N CYS A 100 13.66 -5.66 4.19
CA CYS A 100 12.96 -4.96 5.27
C CYS A 100 12.38 -5.94 6.28
N MET A 101 12.53 -5.64 7.56
CA MET A 101 11.84 -6.33 8.63
C MET A 101 10.64 -5.50 9.09
N ILE A 102 9.46 -6.08 9.05
CA ILE A 102 8.23 -5.49 9.58
C ILE A 102 7.87 -6.19 10.88
N SER A 103 7.72 -5.44 11.97
CA SER A 103 7.26 -5.92 13.27
C SER A 103 5.86 -5.38 13.54
N GLU A 104 4.88 -6.28 13.62
CA GLU A 104 3.49 -5.93 13.93
C GLU A 104 3.27 -6.00 15.45
N THR A 105 2.96 -4.86 16.07
CA THR A 105 2.78 -4.77 17.52
C THR A 105 1.34 -4.54 17.96
N VAL A 106 0.46 -4.17 17.03
CA VAL A 106 -0.95 -3.87 17.32
C VAL A 106 -1.81 -5.14 17.26
N PHE A 107 -1.64 -5.95 16.22
CA PHE A 107 -2.38 -7.20 16.02
C PHE A 107 -1.47 -8.43 16.09
N GLU A 108 -2.06 -9.58 16.43
CA GLU A 108 -1.28 -10.82 16.61
C GLU A 108 -0.88 -11.51 15.31
N ALA A 109 -1.69 -11.38 14.26
CA ALA A 109 -1.50 -12.11 12.99
C ALA A 109 -1.97 -11.29 11.78
N ARG A 110 -1.40 -10.12 11.56
CA ARG A 110 -1.84 -9.22 10.49
C ARG A 110 -0.95 -9.28 9.25
N PHE A 111 -0.73 -10.49 8.73
CA PHE A 111 0.04 -10.73 7.50
C PHE A 111 -0.76 -11.55 6.47
N SER A 112 -2.10 -11.37 6.46
CA SER A 112 -3.02 -12.10 5.57
C SER A 112 -2.70 -11.92 4.08
N GLN A 113 -2.16 -10.76 3.70
CA GLN A 113 -1.75 -10.44 2.33
C GLN A 113 -0.51 -11.21 1.86
N ALA A 114 0.33 -11.70 2.77
CA ALA A 114 1.61 -12.31 2.42
C ALA A 114 1.44 -13.56 1.55
N GLU A 115 0.42 -14.38 1.80
CA GLU A 115 0.14 -15.56 0.96
C GLU A 115 -0.14 -15.16 -0.49
N GLY A 116 -1.00 -14.16 -0.72
CA GLY A 116 -1.29 -13.65 -2.05
C GLY A 116 -0.07 -13.04 -2.73
N LEU A 117 0.71 -12.23 -2.01
CA LEU A 117 1.96 -11.66 -2.51
C LEU A 117 2.98 -12.74 -2.90
N CYS A 118 3.12 -13.81 -2.08
CA CYS A 118 4.00 -14.93 -2.42
C CYS A 118 3.52 -15.68 -3.68
N ARG A 119 2.20 -15.83 -3.90
CA ARG A 119 1.65 -16.38 -5.15
C ARG A 119 2.02 -15.51 -6.35
N MET A 120 2.14 -14.22 -6.17
CA MET A 120 2.62 -13.27 -7.20
C MET A 120 4.14 -13.26 -7.37
N GLY A 121 4.89 -14.09 -6.62
CA GLY A 121 6.33 -14.24 -6.73
C GLY A 121 7.15 -13.45 -5.69
N ALA A 122 6.53 -12.89 -4.66
CA ALA A 122 7.25 -12.21 -3.58
C ALA A 122 8.01 -13.20 -2.66
N ASP A 123 9.16 -12.79 -2.13
CA ASP A 123 9.89 -13.52 -1.07
C ASP A 123 9.61 -12.87 0.28
N ILE A 124 8.69 -13.48 1.02
CA ILE A 124 8.27 -13.03 2.36
C ILE A 124 8.36 -14.20 3.33
N ARG A 125 8.99 -13.98 4.48
CA ARG A 125 9.11 -14.96 5.55
C ARG A 125 8.49 -14.41 6.82
N ILE A 126 7.56 -15.16 7.42
CA ILE A 126 6.83 -14.74 8.61
C ILE A 126 7.26 -15.60 9.80
N GLU A 127 7.62 -14.93 10.89
CA GLU A 127 7.95 -15.54 12.17
C GLU A 127 7.16 -14.83 13.29
N GLY A 128 6.04 -15.40 13.68
CA GLY A 128 5.13 -14.82 14.67
C GLY A 128 4.64 -13.41 14.24
N ARG A 129 5.04 -12.40 14.99
CA ARG A 129 4.69 -10.98 14.73
C ARG A 129 5.70 -10.25 13.85
N ARG A 130 6.59 -10.97 13.19
CA ARG A 130 7.61 -10.38 12.31
C ARG A 130 7.50 -10.95 10.91
N ALA A 131 7.71 -10.09 9.93
CA ALA A 131 7.83 -10.48 8.54
C ALA A 131 9.12 -9.91 7.95
N SER A 132 9.90 -10.77 7.33
CA SER A 132 11.07 -10.40 6.53
C SER A 132 10.65 -10.36 5.08
N VAL A 133 10.77 -9.19 4.44
CA VAL A 133 10.42 -8.97 3.03
C VAL A 133 11.72 -8.77 2.25
N PHE A 134 11.98 -9.65 1.30
CA PHE A 134 13.11 -9.56 0.39
C PHE A 134 12.62 -9.06 -0.96
N GLY A 135 13.21 -8.00 -1.47
CA GLY A 135 12.80 -7.42 -2.74
C GLY A 135 13.09 -8.31 -3.93
N VAL A 136 12.11 -8.44 -4.82
CA VAL A 136 12.21 -9.15 -6.10
C VAL A 136 12.27 -8.15 -7.27
N GLU A 137 12.66 -8.61 -8.45
CA GLU A 137 12.72 -7.72 -9.61
C GLU A 137 11.35 -7.36 -10.14
N ARG A 138 10.39 -8.30 -10.06
CA ARG A 138 9.01 -8.17 -10.55
C ARG A 138 8.08 -9.09 -9.81
N LEU A 139 6.81 -8.72 -9.80
CA LEU A 139 5.69 -9.59 -9.45
C LEU A 139 5.01 -10.08 -10.74
N PHE A 140 4.31 -11.20 -10.64
CA PHE A 140 3.58 -11.79 -11.76
C PHE A 140 2.09 -11.83 -11.46
N GLY A 141 1.29 -11.71 -12.52
CA GLY A 141 -0.15 -11.86 -12.44
C GLY A 141 -0.54 -13.22 -11.83
N ALA A 142 -1.50 -13.20 -10.93
CA ALA A 142 -1.95 -14.40 -10.23
C ALA A 142 -3.41 -14.27 -9.78
N GLU A 143 -4.02 -15.42 -9.50
CA GLU A 143 -5.30 -15.49 -8.80
C GLU A 143 -5.05 -15.45 -7.29
N VAL A 144 -5.57 -14.40 -6.64
CA VAL A 144 -5.35 -14.12 -5.21
C VAL A 144 -6.65 -13.76 -4.50
N PHE A 145 -6.68 -13.94 -3.18
CA PHE A 145 -7.90 -13.82 -2.38
C PHE A 145 -7.69 -12.82 -1.25
N ALA A 146 -8.47 -11.76 -1.24
CA ALA A 146 -8.56 -10.84 -0.13
C ALA A 146 -9.27 -11.53 1.04
N LYS A 147 -8.68 -11.42 2.23
CA LYS A 147 -9.23 -11.97 3.48
C LYS A 147 -9.79 -10.88 4.39
N ASP A 148 -9.44 -9.64 4.12
CA ASP A 148 -9.86 -8.45 4.81
C ASP A 148 -9.62 -7.21 3.93
N LEU A 149 -10.12 -6.05 4.38
CA LEU A 149 -10.03 -4.76 3.69
C LEU A 149 -8.59 -4.41 3.28
N ARG A 150 -7.64 -4.49 4.22
CA ARG A 150 -6.26 -4.03 3.99
C ARG A 150 -5.44 -5.05 3.20
N CYS A 151 -5.74 -6.32 3.36
CA CYS A 151 -5.23 -7.39 2.50
C CYS A 151 -5.65 -7.14 1.05
N GLY A 152 -6.93 -6.90 0.80
CA GLY A 152 -7.45 -6.64 -0.55
C GLY A 152 -6.80 -5.42 -1.20
N ALA A 153 -6.73 -4.29 -0.49
CA ALA A 153 -6.09 -3.09 -1.00
C ALA A 153 -4.60 -3.31 -1.36
N ALA A 154 -3.86 -4.06 -0.52
CA ALA A 154 -2.47 -4.40 -0.79
C ALA A 154 -2.30 -5.29 -2.02
N LEU A 155 -3.17 -6.30 -2.18
CA LEU A 155 -3.17 -7.18 -3.35
C LEU A 155 -3.56 -6.47 -4.64
N LEU A 156 -4.51 -5.51 -4.58
CA LEU A 156 -4.83 -4.64 -5.73
C LEU A 156 -3.63 -3.79 -6.15
N CYS A 157 -2.94 -3.15 -5.21
CA CYS A 157 -1.73 -2.39 -5.51
C CYS A 157 -0.63 -3.27 -6.13
N ALA A 158 -0.45 -4.49 -5.60
CA ALA A 158 0.52 -5.45 -6.15
C ALA A 158 0.13 -5.91 -7.55
N ALA A 159 -1.17 -6.16 -7.80
CA ALA A 159 -1.70 -6.56 -9.09
C ALA A 159 -1.46 -5.50 -10.18
N LEU A 160 -1.63 -4.20 -9.85
CA LEU A 160 -1.35 -3.10 -10.77
C LEU A 160 0.13 -3.00 -11.18
N ALA A 161 1.04 -3.47 -10.32
CA ALA A 161 2.48 -3.45 -10.58
C ALA A 161 3.03 -4.77 -11.13
N ALA A 162 2.21 -5.83 -11.20
CA ALA A 162 2.61 -7.15 -11.66
C ALA A 162 2.65 -7.25 -13.20
N GLU A 163 3.50 -8.11 -13.71
CA GLU A 163 3.49 -8.48 -15.14
C GLU A 163 2.38 -9.51 -15.41
N GLY A 164 1.50 -9.22 -16.36
CA GLY A 164 0.36 -10.05 -16.72
C GLY A 164 -0.92 -9.70 -15.95
N GLU A 165 -1.96 -10.49 -16.13
CA GLU A 165 -3.26 -10.26 -15.50
C GLU A 165 -3.33 -10.91 -14.12
N SER A 166 -3.99 -10.23 -13.19
CA SER A 166 -4.31 -10.76 -11.86
C SER A 166 -5.82 -10.79 -11.65
N LEU A 167 -6.30 -11.81 -10.96
CA LEU A 167 -7.67 -11.90 -10.49
C LEU A 167 -7.67 -11.78 -8.97
N VAL A 168 -8.24 -10.69 -8.44
CA VAL A 168 -8.31 -10.44 -7.00
C VAL A 168 -9.74 -10.69 -6.53
N HIS A 169 -9.96 -11.79 -5.81
CA HIS A 169 -11.25 -12.10 -5.20
C HIS A 169 -11.45 -11.36 -3.88
N GLY A 170 -12.72 -11.15 -3.48
CA GLY A 170 -13.07 -10.51 -2.22
C GLY A 170 -13.13 -8.98 -2.33
N SER A 171 -13.58 -8.44 -3.47
CA SER A 171 -13.79 -7.00 -3.68
C SER A 171 -14.69 -6.40 -2.60
N GLU A 172 -15.68 -7.17 -2.10
CA GLU A 172 -16.60 -6.76 -1.04
C GLU A 172 -15.89 -6.35 0.26
N PHE A 173 -14.70 -6.89 0.54
CA PHE A 173 -13.90 -6.42 1.68
C PHE A 173 -13.31 -5.05 1.41
N VAL A 174 -12.87 -4.77 0.19
CA VAL A 174 -12.25 -3.51 -0.20
C VAL A 174 -13.27 -2.38 -0.24
N GLU A 175 -14.46 -2.65 -0.78
CA GLU A 175 -15.57 -1.69 -0.88
C GLU A 175 -16.05 -1.16 0.48
N ARG A 176 -15.77 -1.87 1.57
CA ARG A 176 -16.10 -1.42 2.94
C ARG A 176 -15.31 -0.21 3.41
N GLY A 177 -14.19 0.10 2.81
CA GLY A 177 -13.31 1.18 3.23
C GLY A 177 -12.75 2.04 2.09
N TYR A 178 -13.05 1.69 0.84
CA TYR A 178 -12.67 2.48 -0.34
C TYR A 178 -13.89 2.66 -1.24
N GLU A 179 -14.29 3.89 -1.45
CA GLU A 179 -15.38 4.19 -2.38
C GLU A 179 -14.89 4.05 -3.83
N LYS A 180 -15.37 3.01 -4.53
CA LYS A 180 -15.08 2.76 -5.96
C LYS A 180 -13.58 2.86 -6.30
N ILE A 181 -12.76 2.15 -5.56
CA ILE A 181 -11.30 2.17 -5.73
C ILE A 181 -10.88 1.82 -7.16
N GLU A 182 -11.59 0.89 -7.83
CA GLU A 182 -11.36 0.49 -9.21
C GLU A 182 -11.55 1.67 -10.17
N THR A 183 -12.56 2.50 -9.94
CA THR A 183 -12.81 3.71 -10.73
C THR A 183 -11.71 4.74 -10.50
N ALA A 184 -11.33 4.97 -9.25
CA ALA A 184 -10.26 5.92 -8.91
C ALA A 184 -8.91 5.50 -9.50
N LEU A 185 -8.54 4.22 -9.41
CA LEU A 185 -7.31 3.69 -9.97
C LEU A 185 -7.32 3.72 -11.52
N SER A 186 -8.48 3.45 -12.15
CA SER A 186 -8.63 3.56 -13.61
C SER A 186 -8.45 5.01 -14.09
N LEU A 187 -8.99 5.99 -13.38
CA LEU A 187 -8.80 7.41 -13.69
C LEU A 187 -7.33 7.86 -13.56
N LEU A 188 -6.55 7.19 -12.72
CA LEU A 188 -5.12 7.40 -12.58
C LEU A 188 -4.27 6.63 -13.60
N GLY A 189 -4.90 5.89 -14.52
CA GLY A 189 -4.24 5.16 -15.58
C GLY A 189 -4.01 3.66 -15.29
N GLY A 190 -4.55 3.13 -14.21
CA GLY A 190 -4.52 1.70 -13.91
C GLY A 190 -5.49 0.92 -14.81
N GLU A 191 -5.06 -0.22 -15.31
CA GLU A 191 -5.93 -1.16 -16.03
C GLU A 191 -6.61 -2.10 -15.03
N ILE A 192 -7.76 -1.69 -14.52
CA ILE A 192 -8.54 -2.43 -13.53
C ILE A 192 -10.02 -2.41 -13.88
N ARG A 193 -10.70 -3.52 -13.66
CA ARG A 193 -12.15 -3.65 -13.85
C ARG A 193 -12.76 -4.57 -12.80
N LEU A 194 -13.95 -4.24 -12.36
CA LEU A 194 -14.78 -5.14 -11.57
C LEU A 194 -15.43 -6.17 -12.50
N THR A 195 -15.36 -7.45 -12.14
CA THR A 195 -16.04 -8.53 -12.85
C THR A 195 -17.08 -9.14 -11.92
N GLU A 196 -18.30 -9.33 -12.42
CA GLU A 196 -19.29 -10.11 -11.69
C GLU A 196 -18.81 -11.56 -11.61
N GLN A 197 -18.85 -12.14 -10.42
CA GLN A 197 -18.66 -13.58 -10.28
C GLN A 197 -19.91 -14.25 -10.81
N GLY A 198 -19.75 -15.04 -11.87
CA GLY A 198 -20.80 -15.89 -12.42
C GLY A 198 -21.15 -17.05 -11.49
#